data_587c15ad7931ae230c2f9b8a1dd34504
#
_entry.id   587c15ad7931ae230c2f9b8a1dd34504
#
_cell.length_a   1.000
_cell.length_b   1.000
_cell.length_c   1.000
_cell.angle_alpha   90.00
_cell.angle_beta   90.00
_cell.angle_gamma   90.00
#
_symmetry.space_group_name_H-M   'P 1'
#
loop_
_entity.id
_entity.type
_entity.pdbx_description
1 polymer ?
#
loop_
_entity_poly.entity_id
_entity_poly.type
_entity_poly.pdbx_seq_one_letter_code
_entity_poly.pdbx_strand_id
1 'polypeptide(L)'
;MLVVKDKPKSPISEAYRTLRSNIQFSSFDKDMQLILITSSGPGEGKSTTSCNLALAMAEAGSSVLLLDCDLRKPSVHKKFKISNNIGLSNVLAGQTKFESASHWYSQNLCILTAGKIPPNPAEMLSSKRMKAFLNEAKGVFKYIILDAPPVIAVTDPQILSTMVDGVVLVVSSGVADIEAAKRAKELLENVNANIIGSVLNRVDTESRRGYYGGYYYYYGDEGEKVKKHKDR
;
A
#
# COMPACT_ATOMS: atom_id res chain seq x y z
N MET A 1 -10.81 -2.51 -5.69
CA MET A 1 -11.63 -3.18 -4.65
C MET A 1 -10.92 -3.00 -3.31
N LEU A 2 -11.64 -2.55 -2.30
CA LEU A 2 -11.18 -2.44 -0.91
C LEU A 2 -11.63 -3.70 -0.16
N VAL A 3 -10.94 -4.82 -0.41
CA VAL A 3 -11.41 -6.14 0.03
C VAL A 3 -11.54 -6.27 1.54
N VAL A 4 -10.67 -5.63 2.30
CA VAL A 4 -10.73 -5.61 3.78
C VAL A 4 -12.05 -5.04 4.26
N LYS A 5 -12.55 -3.96 3.61
CA LYS A 5 -13.86 -3.37 3.87
C LYS A 5 -15.02 -4.17 3.26
N ASP A 6 -14.89 -4.49 1.95
CA ASP A 6 -16.03 -5.01 1.16
C ASP A 6 -16.33 -6.49 1.47
N LYS A 7 -15.30 -7.25 1.89
CA LYS A 7 -15.36 -8.68 2.23
C LYS A 7 -14.48 -8.99 3.44
N PRO A 8 -14.82 -8.50 4.65
CA PRO A 8 -13.93 -8.53 5.82
C PRO A 8 -13.57 -9.95 6.29
N LYS A 9 -14.44 -10.95 6.02
CA LYS A 9 -14.21 -12.35 6.39
C LYS A 9 -13.56 -13.19 5.27
N SER A 10 -13.13 -12.55 4.16
CA SER A 10 -12.52 -13.30 3.06
C SER A 10 -11.07 -13.70 3.38
N PRO A 11 -10.57 -14.81 2.80
CA PRO A 11 -9.16 -15.19 2.91
C PRO A 11 -8.19 -14.09 2.47
N ILE A 12 -8.59 -13.25 1.50
CA ILE A 12 -7.78 -12.12 1.04
C ILE A 12 -7.69 -11.05 2.15
N SER A 13 -8.76 -10.80 2.90
CA SER A 13 -8.73 -9.86 4.03
C SER A 13 -7.83 -10.38 5.16
N GLU A 14 -7.85 -11.69 5.42
CA GLU A 14 -6.91 -12.32 6.36
C GLU A 14 -5.46 -12.21 5.91
N ALA A 15 -5.18 -12.33 4.60
CA ALA A 15 -3.84 -12.11 4.07
C ALA A 15 -3.33 -10.68 4.35
N TYR A 16 -4.18 -9.65 4.26
CA TYR A 16 -3.81 -8.28 4.64
C TYR A 16 -3.61 -8.10 6.15
N ARG A 17 -4.38 -8.80 6.99
CA ARG A 17 -4.17 -8.81 8.46
C ARG A 17 -2.84 -9.49 8.81
N THR A 18 -2.50 -10.58 8.12
CA THR A 18 -1.20 -11.25 8.24
C THR A 18 -0.06 -10.32 7.78
N LEU A 19 -0.20 -9.65 6.65
CA LEU A 19 0.78 -8.67 6.17
C LEU A 19 1.00 -7.55 7.20
N ARG A 20 -0.08 -6.99 7.77
CA ARG A 20 0.00 -6.03 8.87
C ARG A 20 0.83 -6.59 10.03
N SER A 21 0.52 -7.80 10.51
CA SER A 21 1.22 -8.42 11.64
C SER A 21 2.70 -8.64 11.30
N ASN A 22 3.01 -9.12 10.10
CA ASN A 22 4.39 -9.32 9.66
C ASN A 22 5.18 -8.00 9.65
N ILE A 23 4.57 -6.90 9.19
CA ILE A 23 5.20 -5.58 9.23
C ILE A 23 5.41 -5.13 10.68
N GLN A 24 4.42 -5.32 11.56
CA GLN A 24 4.53 -4.95 12.98
C GLN A 24 5.65 -5.72 13.69
N PHE A 25 5.87 -6.98 13.34
CA PHE A 25 6.89 -7.83 13.93
C PHE A 25 8.24 -7.81 13.20
N SER A 26 8.34 -7.20 12.01
CA SER A 26 9.59 -7.11 11.26
C SER A 26 10.63 -6.19 11.89
N SER A 27 10.24 -5.40 12.88
CA SER A 27 11.12 -4.47 13.58
C SER A 27 11.03 -4.65 15.10
N PHE A 28 11.82 -5.58 15.65
CA PHE A 28 11.93 -5.74 17.11
C PHE A 28 12.62 -4.54 17.80
N ASP A 29 13.50 -3.83 17.07
CA ASP A 29 14.36 -2.79 17.63
C ASP A 29 14.18 -1.38 17.03
N LYS A 30 13.32 -1.20 16.03
CA LYS A 30 13.09 0.11 15.39
C LYS A 30 11.61 0.33 15.12
N ASP A 31 11.09 1.50 15.48
CA ASP A 31 9.73 1.89 15.14
C ASP A 31 9.55 1.96 13.63
N MET A 32 8.75 1.05 13.07
CA MET A 32 8.38 0.99 11.66
C MET A 32 7.15 1.88 11.44
N GLN A 33 7.36 3.15 11.18
CA GLN A 33 6.29 4.15 11.08
C GLN A 33 6.01 4.56 9.63
N LEU A 34 7.06 4.84 8.84
CA LEU A 34 6.99 5.20 7.42
C LEU A 34 7.21 3.95 6.56
N ILE A 35 6.18 3.54 5.81
CA ILE A 35 6.20 2.33 4.98
C ILE A 35 5.92 2.71 3.54
N LEU A 36 6.89 2.47 2.66
CA LEU A 36 6.74 2.66 1.22
C LEU A 36 6.22 1.37 0.56
N ILE A 37 5.16 1.48 -0.21
CA ILE A 37 4.66 0.40 -1.05
C ILE A 37 4.91 0.75 -2.51
N THR A 38 5.66 -0.10 -3.19
CA THR A 38 5.96 0.04 -4.62
C THR A 38 5.90 -1.31 -5.33
N SER A 39 6.18 -1.34 -6.64
CA SER A 39 6.19 -2.57 -7.45
C SER A 39 7.29 -2.50 -8.49
N SER A 40 7.61 -3.63 -9.14
CA SER A 40 8.55 -3.66 -10.27
C SER A 40 7.97 -2.94 -11.47
N GLY A 41 6.75 -3.28 -11.87
CA GLY A 41 6.05 -2.75 -13.03
C GLY A 41 4.65 -2.18 -12.73
N PRO A 42 4.02 -1.59 -13.75
CA PRO A 42 2.65 -1.11 -13.65
C PRO A 42 1.65 -2.26 -13.52
N GLY A 43 0.53 -2.02 -12.84
CA GLY A 43 -0.56 -3.00 -12.76
C GLY A 43 -0.36 -4.14 -11.78
N GLU A 44 0.73 -4.22 -11.02
CA GLU A 44 1.02 -5.32 -10.09
C GLU A 44 0.21 -5.28 -8.78
N GLY A 45 -0.51 -4.18 -8.53
CA GLY A 45 -1.42 -4.08 -7.40
C GLY A 45 -0.90 -3.30 -6.21
N LYS A 46 0.21 -2.56 -6.34
CA LYS A 46 0.78 -1.69 -5.30
C LYS A 46 -0.27 -0.85 -4.57
N SER A 47 -1.04 -0.04 -5.29
CA SER A 47 -2.05 0.84 -4.68
C SER A 47 -3.24 0.08 -4.08
N THR A 48 -3.55 -1.13 -4.56
CA THR A 48 -4.54 -2.00 -3.91
C THR A 48 -4.00 -2.51 -2.60
N THR A 49 -2.72 -2.90 -2.57
CA THR A 49 -2.03 -3.34 -1.36
C THR A 49 -1.92 -2.21 -0.34
N SER A 50 -1.49 -1.01 -0.76
CA SER A 50 -1.41 0.18 0.11
C SER A 50 -2.75 0.50 0.77
N CYS A 51 -3.84 0.54 -0.01
CA CYS A 51 -5.17 0.87 0.49
C CYS A 51 -5.71 -0.20 1.47
N ASN A 52 -5.57 -1.49 1.14
CA ASN A 52 -6.07 -2.55 2.01
C ASN A 52 -5.20 -2.74 3.27
N LEU A 53 -3.89 -2.51 3.18
CA LEU A 53 -3.01 -2.51 4.35
C LEU A 53 -3.37 -1.36 5.30
N ALA A 54 -3.60 -0.15 4.76
CA ALA A 54 -4.03 1.00 5.55
C ALA A 54 -5.36 0.73 6.29
N LEU A 55 -6.32 0.11 5.60
CA LEU A 55 -7.57 -0.32 6.22
C LEU A 55 -7.35 -1.35 7.32
N ALA A 56 -6.53 -2.39 7.08
CA ALA A 56 -6.27 -3.43 8.06
C ALA A 56 -5.53 -2.91 9.31
N MET A 57 -4.66 -1.89 9.17
CA MET A 57 -4.00 -1.23 10.30
C MET A 57 -4.99 -0.33 11.07
N ALA A 58 -5.84 0.41 10.37
CA ALA A 58 -6.83 1.28 10.99
C ALA A 58 -7.94 0.50 11.72
N GLU A 59 -8.40 -0.63 11.17
CA GLU A 59 -9.34 -1.55 11.82
C GLU A 59 -8.78 -2.14 13.11
N ALA A 60 -7.46 -2.28 13.20
CA ALA A 60 -6.77 -2.72 14.42
C ALA A 60 -6.57 -1.59 15.46
N GLY A 61 -7.17 -0.41 15.25
CA GLY A 61 -7.13 0.72 16.17
C GLY A 61 -5.89 1.62 16.03
N SER A 62 -5.02 1.40 15.04
CA SER A 62 -3.87 2.28 14.83
C SER A 62 -4.26 3.52 14.04
N SER A 63 -3.73 4.70 14.42
CA SER A 63 -3.85 5.91 13.60
C SER A 63 -2.98 5.80 12.35
N VAL A 64 -3.59 5.90 11.16
CA VAL A 64 -2.94 5.66 9.87
C VAL A 64 -3.13 6.84 8.94
N LEU A 65 -2.05 7.27 8.30
CA LEU A 65 -2.07 8.16 7.16
C LEU A 65 -1.72 7.38 5.89
N LEU A 66 -2.60 7.40 4.90
CA LEU A 66 -2.33 6.88 3.56
C LEU A 66 -2.04 8.05 2.62
N LEU A 67 -0.84 8.07 2.04
CA LEU A 67 -0.38 9.07 1.08
C LEU A 67 -0.34 8.50 -0.33
N ASP A 68 -1.01 9.14 -1.29
CA ASP A 68 -0.81 8.86 -2.72
C ASP A 68 0.40 9.65 -3.22
N CYS A 69 1.56 9.01 -3.25
CA CYS A 69 2.83 9.55 -3.74
C CYS A 69 3.06 9.24 -5.24
N ASP A 70 2.14 8.55 -5.91
CA ASP A 70 2.17 8.40 -7.37
C ASP A 70 1.62 9.68 -8.02
N LEU A 71 2.40 10.76 -7.97
CA LEU A 71 2.03 12.06 -8.52
C LEU A 71 1.92 12.06 -10.05
N ARG A 72 2.27 10.93 -10.72
CA ARG A 72 2.20 10.77 -12.18
C ARG A 72 0.92 10.11 -12.65
N LYS A 73 0.50 9.04 -11.94
CA LYS A 73 -0.71 8.26 -12.25
C LYS A 73 -1.48 7.91 -10.96
N PRO A 74 -2.02 8.93 -10.25
CA PRO A 74 -2.65 8.73 -8.96
C PRO A 74 -3.85 7.80 -9.05
N SER A 75 -4.03 6.98 -8.02
CA SER A 75 -5.09 5.95 -8.03
C SER A 75 -5.81 5.74 -6.70
N VAL A 76 -5.25 6.20 -5.58
CA VAL A 76 -5.86 6.05 -4.25
C VAL A 76 -7.24 6.69 -4.19
N HIS A 77 -7.39 7.91 -4.73
CA HIS A 77 -8.67 8.62 -4.79
C HIS A 77 -9.79 7.82 -5.47
N LYS A 78 -9.46 7.06 -6.54
CA LYS A 78 -10.43 6.22 -7.27
C LYS A 78 -10.91 5.05 -6.42
N LYS A 79 -10.00 4.47 -5.60
CA LYS A 79 -10.32 3.31 -4.74
C LYS A 79 -11.22 3.70 -3.59
N PHE A 80 -11.01 4.87 -3.01
CA PHE A 80 -11.84 5.39 -1.92
C PHE A 80 -13.03 6.24 -2.39
N LYS A 81 -13.13 6.52 -3.70
CA LYS A 81 -14.18 7.36 -4.31
C LYS A 81 -14.22 8.77 -3.71
N ILE A 82 -13.05 9.37 -3.49
CA ILE A 82 -12.87 10.73 -2.97
C ILE A 82 -12.26 11.65 -4.02
N SER A 83 -12.33 12.97 -3.79
CA SER A 83 -11.76 13.98 -4.69
C SER A 83 -10.24 13.90 -4.75
N ASN A 84 -9.66 14.25 -5.91
CA ASN A 84 -8.22 14.43 -6.11
C ASN A 84 -7.89 15.86 -6.59
N ASN A 85 -8.77 16.82 -6.41
CA ASN A 85 -8.55 18.19 -6.86
C ASN A 85 -7.47 18.91 -6.05
N ILE A 86 -7.38 18.59 -4.76
CA ILE A 86 -6.41 19.09 -3.79
C ILE A 86 -5.81 17.87 -3.08
N GLY A 87 -4.49 17.86 -2.89
CA GLY A 87 -3.79 16.76 -2.26
C GLY A 87 -2.34 17.07 -1.96
N LEU A 88 -1.50 16.05 -1.91
CA LEU A 88 -0.08 16.12 -1.55
C LEU A 88 0.69 17.18 -2.37
N SER A 89 0.50 17.22 -3.68
CA SER A 89 1.16 18.20 -4.53
C SER A 89 0.85 19.64 -4.14
N ASN A 90 -0.40 19.92 -3.76
CA ASN A 90 -0.81 21.25 -3.32
C ASN A 90 -0.23 21.61 -1.94
N VAL A 91 -0.16 20.64 -1.02
CA VAL A 91 0.47 20.82 0.30
C VAL A 91 1.96 21.11 0.14
N LEU A 92 2.66 20.32 -0.67
CA LEU A 92 4.09 20.50 -0.94
C LEU A 92 4.39 21.78 -1.70
N ALA A 93 3.48 22.27 -2.53
CA ALA A 93 3.60 23.58 -3.18
C ALA A 93 3.31 24.76 -2.22
N GLY A 94 2.80 24.52 -1.01
CA GLY A 94 2.41 25.54 -0.06
C GLY A 94 1.10 26.26 -0.42
N GLN A 95 0.29 25.66 -1.29
CA GLN A 95 -1.00 26.21 -1.73
C GLN A 95 -2.14 25.94 -0.75
N THR A 96 -1.98 24.93 0.10
CA THR A 96 -2.96 24.54 1.10
C THR A 96 -2.30 23.89 2.31
N LYS A 97 -3.01 23.85 3.44
CA LYS A 97 -2.58 23.11 4.62
C LYS A 97 -3.00 21.65 4.52
N PHE A 98 -2.30 20.76 5.24
CA PHE A 98 -2.61 19.34 5.30
C PHE A 98 -4.05 19.07 5.72
N GLU A 99 -4.54 19.76 6.76
CA GLU A 99 -5.88 19.57 7.32
C GLU A 99 -7.00 19.86 6.30
N SER A 100 -6.76 20.81 5.39
CA SER A 100 -7.72 21.17 4.34
C SER A 100 -7.65 20.26 3.11
N ALA A 101 -6.54 19.55 2.91
CA ALA A 101 -6.30 18.65 1.79
C ALA A 101 -6.60 17.18 2.12
N SER A 102 -6.59 16.82 3.40
CA SER A 102 -6.76 15.46 3.88
C SER A 102 -8.24 15.06 4.00
N HIS A 103 -8.49 13.76 3.90
CA HIS A 103 -9.81 13.16 4.01
C HIS A 103 -9.81 12.10 5.11
N TRP A 104 -10.50 12.34 6.21
CA TRP A 104 -10.76 11.34 7.24
C TRP A 104 -11.78 10.34 6.72
N TYR A 105 -11.32 9.14 6.37
CA TYR A 105 -12.16 8.06 5.89
C TYR A 105 -12.85 7.31 7.04
N SER A 106 -12.15 7.18 8.16
CA SER A 106 -12.67 6.65 9.43
C SER A 106 -11.97 7.36 10.59
N GLN A 107 -12.35 7.02 11.82
CA GLN A 107 -11.71 7.57 13.03
C GLN A 107 -10.17 7.36 13.02
N ASN A 108 -9.70 6.26 12.44
CA ASN A 108 -8.29 5.86 12.47
C ASN A 108 -7.59 5.95 11.11
N LEU A 109 -8.29 6.30 10.01
CA LEU A 109 -7.70 6.38 8.67
C LEU A 109 -7.90 7.75 8.06
N CYS A 110 -6.79 8.46 7.90
CA CYS A 110 -6.69 9.69 7.14
C CYS A 110 -6.06 9.40 5.77
N ILE A 111 -6.55 10.03 4.70
CA ILE A 111 -6.06 9.85 3.33
C ILE A 111 -5.67 11.21 2.78
N LEU A 112 -4.46 11.32 2.27
CA LEU A 112 -4.03 12.45 1.47
C LEU A 112 -3.80 11.96 0.03
N THR A 113 -4.68 12.37 -0.87
CA THR A 113 -4.58 12.06 -2.30
C THR A 113 -3.41 12.80 -2.94
N ALA A 114 -3.03 12.44 -4.16
CA ALA A 114 -1.91 13.08 -4.86
C ALA A 114 -2.14 14.57 -5.16
N GLY A 115 -3.39 14.95 -5.40
CA GLY A 115 -3.75 16.28 -5.89
C GLY A 115 -3.52 16.42 -7.40
N LYS A 116 -3.36 17.66 -7.86
CA LYS A 116 -3.05 17.94 -9.28
C LYS A 116 -1.64 17.42 -9.62
N ILE A 117 -1.51 16.83 -10.81
CA ILE A 117 -0.22 16.33 -11.32
C ILE A 117 0.73 17.53 -11.50
N PRO A 118 1.87 17.56 -10.77
CA PRO A 118 2.85 18.64 -10.93
C PRO A 118 3.75 18.39 -12.15
N PRO A 119 4.41 19.44 -12.68
CA PRO A 119 5.34 19.29 -13.81
C PRO A 119 6.62 18.52 -13.44
N ASN A 120 7.01 18.52 -12.17
CA ASN A 120 8.27 17.97 -11.67
C ASN A 120 8.05 17.08 -10.42
N PRO A 121 7.41 15.91 -10.55
CA PRO A 121 7.08 15.03 -9.42
C PRO A 121 8.30 14.62 -8.56
N ALA A 122 9.39 14.18 -9.19
CA ALA A 122 10.58 13.71 -8.49
C ALA A 122 11.23 14.79 -7.62
N GLU A 123 11.33 16.02 -8.14
CA GLU A 123 11.87 17.16 -7.40
C GLU A 123 10.98 17.54 -6.21
N MET A 124 9.66 17.49 -6.42
CA MET A 124 8.69 17.76 -5.36
C MET A 124 8.81 16.73 -4.24
N LEU A 125 8.91 15.43 -4.56
CA LEU A 125 9.07 14.36 -3.59
C LEU A 125 10.43 14.36 -2.89
N SER A 126 11.51 14.86 -3.54
CA SER A 126 12.84 15.01 -2.93
C SER A 126 13.00 16.28 -2.08
N SER A 127 12.02 17.15 -2.07
CA SER A 127 12.10 18.48 -1.47
C SER A 127 12.26 18.45 0.05
N LYS A 128 12.83 19.52 0.61
CA LYS A 128 12.86 19.77 2.06
C LYS A 128 11.45 19.81 2.66
N ARG A 129 10.46 20.28 1.89
CA ARG A 129 9.05 20.31 2.31
C ARG A 129 8.46 18.91 2.49
N MET A 130 8.79 17.97 1.60
CA MET A 130 8.36 16.57 1.76
C MET A 130 8.95 15.96 3.03
N LYS A 131 10.25 16.17 3.29
CA LYS A 131 10.91 15.70 4.53
C LYS A 131 10.28 16.30 5.78
N ALA A 132 10.03 17.62 5.78
CA ALA A 132 9.37 18.30 6.90
C ALA A 132 7.94 17.76 7.12
N PHE A 133 7.16 17.62 6.05
CA PHE A 133 5.81 17.05 6.10
C PHE A 133 5.78 15.63 6.70
N LEU A 134 6.69 14.75 6.26
CA LEU A 134 6.77 13.39 6.80
C LEU A 134 7.15 13.41 8.29
N ASN A 135 8.06 14.29 8.72
CA ASN A 135 8.44 14.42 10.13
C ASN A 135 7.27 14.94 11.00
N GLU A 136 6.52 15.92 10.52
CA GLU A 136 5.32 16.41 11.20
C GLU A 136 4.25 15.31 11.29
N ALA A 137 4.02 14.55 10.22
CA ALA A 137 3.07 13.46 10.19
C ALA A 137 3.43 12.33 11.17
N LYS A 138 4.73 12.06 11.38
CA LYS A 138 5.21 11.10 12.40
C LYS A 138 4.75 11.45 13.82
N GLY A 139 4.58 12.72 14.13
CA GLY A 139 4.07 13.16 15.44
C GLY A 139 2.58 12.89 15.67
N VAL A 140 1.83 12.58 14.61
CA VAL A 140 0.35 12.46 14.64
C VAL A 140 -0.11 11.01 14.39
N PHE A 141 0.51 10.33 13.43
CA PHE A 141 0.08 9.02 12.97
C PHE A 141 1.05 7.93 13.42
N LYS A 142 0.51 6.80 13.89
CA LYS A 142 1.31 5.64 14.23
C LYS A 142 1.93 4.98 12.99
N TYR A 143 1.20 4.96 11.87
CA TYR A 143 1.68 4.45 10.61
C TYR A 143 1.39 5.43 9.47
N ILE A 144 2.35 5.58 8.57
CA ILE A 144 2.25 6.40 7.38
C ILE A 144 2.62 5.50 6.20
N ILE A 145 1.63 5.20 5.35
CA ILE A 145 1.78 4.34 4.18
C ILE A 145 1.88 5.23 2.94
N LEU A 146 2.99 5.11 2.21
CA LEU A 146 3.25 5.83 0.98
C LEU A 146 3.00 4.90 -0.22
N ASP A 147 1.99 5.18 -1.04
CA ASP A 147 1.76 4.49 -2.32
C ASP A 147 2.58 5.16 -3.40
N ALA A 148 3.64 4.49 -3.90
CA ALA A 148 4.58 5.06 -4.87
C ALA A 148 4.42 4.41 -6.27
N PRO A 149 4.87 5.06 -7.35
CA PRO A 149 4.89 4.47 -8.69
C PRO A 149 5.82 3.25 -8.77
N PRO A 150 5.82 2.48 -9.89
CA PRO A 150 6.75 1.36 -10.07
C PRO A 150 8.21 1.81 -10.12
N VAL A 151 9.11 1.04 -9.48
CA VAL A 151 10.54 1.37 -9.32
C VAL A 151 11.28 1.48 -10.67
N ILE A 152 10.97 0.58 -11.62
CA ILE A 152 11.69 0.56 -12.92
C ILE A 152 11.26 1.74 -13.79
N ALA A 153 10.04 2.22 -13.62
CA ALA A 153 9.47 3.24 -14.51
C ALA A 153 10.03 4.64 -14.25
N VAL A 154 10.31 4.97 -12.98
CA VAL A 154 10.69 6.32 -12.54
C VAL A 154 11.56 6.29 -11.27
N THR A 155 12.25 7.39 -10.99
CA THR A 155 13.13 7.52 -9.82
C THR A 155 12.40 7.82 -8.50
N ASP A 156 11.14 8.18 -8.57
CA ASP A 156 10.32 8.60 -7.42
C ASP A 156 10.35 7.61 -6.24
N PRO A 157 10.22 6.26 -6.45
CA PRO A 157 10.30 5.30 -5.34
C PRO A 157 11.70 5.20 -4.72
N GLN A 158 12.76 5.35 -5.53
CA GLN A 158 14.13 5.36 -5.02
C GLN A 158 14.35 6.58 -4.11
N ILE A 159 13.84 7.76 -4.50
CA ILE A 159 13.89 8.98 -3.69
C ILE A 159 13.13 8.77 -2.38
N LEU A 160 11.89 8.30 -2.44
CA LEU A 160 11.05 8.08 -1.27
C LEU A 160 11.64 7.02 -0.34
N SER A 161 12.27 5.97 -0.88
CA SER A 161 12.83 4.87 -0.10
C SER A 161 13.96 5.31 0.84
N THR A 162 14.64 6.43 0.53
CA THR A 162 15.69 7.01 1.40
C THR A 162 15.12 7.77 2.61
N MET A 163 13.80 7.98 2.67
CA MET A 163 13.11 8.78 3.70
C MET A 163 12.16 7.95 4.56
N VAL A 164 12.04 6.65 4.29
CA VAL A 164 11.10 5.76 4.98
C VAL A 164 11.84 4.71 5.83
N ASP A 165 11.12 4.13 6.79
CA ASP A 165 11.67 3.12 7.69
C ASP A 165 11.72 1.74 7.02
N GLY A 166 10.80 1.46 6.06
CA GLY A 166 10.76 0.20 5.34
C GLY A 166 10.08 0.29 3.98
N VAL A 167 10.51 -0.58 3.07
CA VAL A 167 9.96 -0.73 1.71
C VAL A 167 9.37 -2.12 1.54
N VAL A 168 8.14 -2.18 1.05
CA VAL A 168 7.47 -3.42 0.64
C VAL A 168 7.37 -3.44 -0.89
N LEU A 169 7.95 -4.46 -1.51
CA LEU A 169 7.90 -4.66 -2.96
C LEU A 169 6.73 -5.57 -3.34
N VAL A 170 5.75 -5.04 -4.06
CA VAL A 170 4.62 -5.81 -4.56
C VAL A 170 4.96 -6.40 -5.92
N VAL A 171 4.78 -7.72 -6.05
CA VAL A 171 5.03 -8.49 -7.26
C VAL A 171 3.76 -9.27 -7.61
N SER A 172 3.30 -9.22 -8.85
CA SER A 172 2.09 -9.92 -9.28
C SER A 172 2.41 -11.29 -9.86
N SER A 173 1.85 -12.35 -9.27
CA SER A 173 1.98 -13.73 -9.77
C SER A 173 1.44 -13.83 -11.21
N GLY A 174 2.20 -14.46 -12.10
CA GLY A 174 1.81 -14.67 -13.50
C GLY A 174 1.80 -13.41 -14.39
N VAL A 175 2.15 -12.24 -13.85
CA VAL A 175 2.20 -10.97 -14.61
C VAL A 175 3.58 -10.33 -14.53
N ALA A 176 4.19 -10.33 -13.34
CA ALA A 176 5.51 -9.75 -13.16
C ALA A 176 6.59 -10.60 -13.83
N ASP A 177 7.46 -9.95 -14.58
CA ASP A 177 8.69 -10.54 -15.08
C ASP A 177 9.69 -10.70 -13.93
N ILE A 178 10.35 -11.87 -13.85
CA ILE A 178 11.28 -12.18 -12.75
C ILE A 178 12.50 -11.25 -12.80
N GLU A 179 13.03 -10.98 -13.99
CA GLU A 179 14.18 -10.09 -14.15
C GLU A 179 13.83 -8.65 -13.82
N ALA A 180 12.60 -8.23 -14.16
CA ALA A 180 12.07 -6.93 -13.73
C ALA A 180 11.96 -6.83 -12.21
N ALA A 181 11.50 -7.89 -11.52
CA ALA A 181 11.42 -7.89 -10.06
C ALA A 181 12.83 -7.84 -9.42
N LYS A 182 13.79 -8.59 -9.94
CA LYS A 182 15.21 -8.53 -9.52
C LYS A 182 15.79 -7.13 -9.74
N ARG A 183 15.57 -6.56 -10.91
CA ARG A 183 16.03 -5.20 -11.25
C ARG A 183 15.44 -4.14 -10.33
N ALA A 184 14.14 -4.25 -10.00
CA ALA A 184 13.50 -3.35 -9.04
C ALA A 184 14.16 -3.43 -7.65
N LYS A 185 14.46 -4.64 -7.19
CA LYS A 185 15.20 -4.87 -5.93
C LYS A 185 16.57 -4.21 -5.97
N GLU A 186 17.39 -4.46 -7.01
CA GLU A 186 18.71 -3.83 -7.19
C GLU A 186 18.66 -2.30 -7.16
N LEU A 187 17.67 -1.69 -7.84
CA LEU A 187 17.51 -0.24 -7.86
C LEU A 187 17.21 0.35 -6.47
N LEU A 188 16.49 -0.37 -5.63
CA LEU A 188 16.24 0.01 -4.24
C LEU A 188 17.48 -0.21 -3.37
N GLU A 189 18.19 -1.32 -3.55
CA GLU A 189 19.43 -1.63 -2.82
C GLU A 189 20.54 -0.61 -3.13
N ASN A 190 20.65 -0.14 -4.37
CA ASN A 190 21.63 0.87 -4.80
C ASN A 190 21.47 2.22 -4.07
N VAL A 191 20.29 2.50 -3.52
CA VAL A 191 20.05 3.70 -2.68
C VAL A 191 19.98 3.36 -1.19
N ASN A 192 20.43 2.17 -0.79
CA ASN A 192 20.40 1.66 0.58
C ASN A 192 18.98 1.64 1.19
N ALA A 193 17.95 1.36 0.38
CA ALA A 193 16.60 1.22 0.87
C ALA A 193 16.46 0.00 1.80
N ASN A 194 15.77 0.16 2.92
CA ASN A 194 15.45 -0.95 3.82
C ASN A 194 14.27 -1.77 3.27
N ILE A 195 14.54 -2.79 2.44
CA ILE A 195 13.50 -3.68 1.92
C ILE A 195 13.11 -4.68 3.00
N ILE A 196 11.94 -4.47 3.63
CA ILE A 196 11.44 -5.31 4.73
C ILE A 196 10.75 -6.59 4.25
N GLY A 197 10.42 -6.68 2.95
CA GLY A 197 9.83 -7.86 2.37
C GLY A 197 9.14 -7.62 1.04
N SER A 198 8.52 -8.68 0.52
CA SER A 198 7.73 -8.63 -0.70
C SER A 198 6.32 -9.20 -0.48
N VAL A 199 5.37 -8.70 -1.28
CA VAL A 199 3.99 -9.19 -1.36
C VAL A 199 3.79 -9.84 -2.72
N LEU A 200 3.58 -11.15 -2.74
CA LEU A 200 3.15 -11.84 -3.94
C LEU A 200 1.63 -11.68 -4.09
N ASN A 201 1.22 -10.84 -5.03
CA ASN A 201 -0.17 -10.52 -5.30
C ASN A 201 -0.75 -11.41 -6.42
N ARG A 202 -2.08 -11.56 -6.46
CA ARG A 202 -2.82 -12.34 -7.49
C ARG A 202 -2.39 -13.79 -7.58
N VAL A 203 -2.05 -14.40 -6.47
CA VAL A 203 -1.77 -15.84 -6.44
C VAL A 203 -3.05 -16.61 -6.74
N ASP A 204 -3.02 -17.45 -7.78
CA ASP A 204 -4.10 -18.38 -8.06
C ASP A 204 -4.07 -19.51 -7.04
N THR A 205 -5.04 -19.49 -6.13
CA THR A 205 -5.15 -20.48 -5.06
C THR A 205 -5.80 -21.77 -5.54
N GLU A 206 -6.51 -21.78 -6.69
CA GLU A 206 -7.16 -22.97 -7.22
C GLU A 206 -6.17 -23.89 -7.94
N SER A 207 -5.17 -23.34 -8.62
CA SER A 207 -4.15 -24.13 -9.32
C SER A 207 -3.09 -24.74 -8.40
N ARG A 208 -2.95 -24.27 -7.16
CA ARG A 208 -1.97 -24.74 -6.17
C ARG A 208 -2.60 -25.64 -5.08
N ARG A 209 -3.50 -26.54 -5.42
CA ARG A 209 -4.12 -27.50 -4.50
C ARG A 209 -3.14 -28.41 -3.72
N GLY A 210 -1.83 -28.35 -3.98
CA GLY A 210 -0.84 -29.28 -3.39
C GLY A 210 -0.14 -28.82 -2.12
N TYR A 211 0.03 -27.51 -1.83
CA TYR A 211 0.88 -27.09 -0.68
C TYR A 211 0.27 -26.04 0.25
N TYR A 212 -0.67 -25.20 -0.23
CA TYR A 212 -1.35 -24.18 0.57
C TYR A 212 -2.86 -24.38 0.70
N GLY A 213 -3.46 -25.30 -0.05
CA GLY A 213 -4.92 -25.51 -0.10
C GLY A 213 -5.53 -26.08 1.18
N GLY A 214 -4.75 -26.78 2.01
CA GLY A 214 -5.26 -27.40 3.24
C GLY A 214 -5.55 -26.42 4.39
N TYR A 215 -4.82 -25.32 4.45
CA TYR A 215 -4.97 -24.34 5.55
C TYR A 215 -6.14 -23.35 5.35
N TYR A 216 -6.52 -23.06 4.10
CA TYR A 216 -7.59 -22.11 3.80
C TYR A 216 -9.01 -22.67 3.93
N TYR A 217 -9.19 -24.00 3.84
CA TYR A 217 -10.50 -24.63 3.96
C TYR A 217 -11.01 -24.76 5.41
N TYR A 218 -10.13 -24.73 6.41
CA TYR A 218 -10.51 -24.96 7.81
C TYR A 218 -11.13 -23.74 8.50
N TYR A 219 -10.96 -22.53 7.96
CA TYR A 219 -11.47 -21.30 8.56
C TYR A 219 -12.49 -20.53 7.70
N GLY A 220 -12.90 -21.07 6.55
CA GLY A 220 -13.69 -20.35 5.54
C GLY A 220 -15.14 -20.81 5.35
N ASP A 221 -15.63 -21.87 6.00
CA ASP A 221 -16.93 -22.43 5.69
C ASP A 221 -17.86 -22.57 6.91
N GLU A 222 -18.44 -21.45 7.33
CA GLU A 222 -19.75 -21.46 7.98
C GLU A 222 -20.67 -20.49 7.23
N GLY A 223 -21.33 -20.98 6.20
CA GLY A 223 -22.49 -20.28 5.65
C GLY A 223 -22.71 -20.29 4.15
N GLU A 224 -22.83 -21.46 3.51
CA GLU A 224 -23.75 -21.63 2.37
C GLU A 224 -23.94 -23.12 2.10
N LYS A 225 -24.93 -23.73 2.76
CA LYS A 225 -25.47 -25.03 2.36
C LYS A 225 -26.24 -24.85 1.05
N VAL A 226 -25.61 -25.15 -0.06
CA VAL A 226 -26.30 -25.34 -1.34
C VAL A 226 -27.18 -26.56 -1.23
N LYS A 227 -28.49 -26.34 -1.18
CA LYS A 227 -29.50 -27.41 -1.36
C LYS A 227 -29.32 -28.01 -2.76
N LYS A 228 -28.75 -29.20 -2.84
CA LYS A 228 -28.91 -30.05 -4.01
C LYS A 228 -30.35 -30.53 -4.06
N HIS A 229 -31.16 -30.01 -4.96
CA HIS A 229 -32.39 -30.63 -5.42
C HIS A 229 -32.01 -31.93 -6.14
N LYS A 230 -32.40 -33.06 -5.50
CA LYS A 230 -32.65 -34.30 -6.20
C LYS A 230 -34.01 -34.12 -6.85
N ASP A 231 -34.07 -34.15 -8.15
CA ASP A 231 -35.28 -34.59 -8.87
C ASP A 231 -34.87 -35.60 -9.92
N ARG A 232 -35.71 -36.59 -9.97
CA ARG A 232 -35.64 -37.85 -10.71
C ARG A 232 -35.60 -37.66 -12.22
#